data_d37fe933c75e1c8b1c7e22a84e6c89be
#
_entry.id   d37fe933c75e1c8b1c7e22a84e6c89be
#
_cell.length_a   1.000
_cell.length_b   1.000
_cell.length_c   1.000
_cell.angle_alpha   90.00
_cell.angle_beta   90.00
_cell.angle_gamma   90.00
#
_symmetry.space_group_name_H-M   'P 1'
#
loop_
_entity.id
_entity.type
_entity.pdbx_description
1 polymer ?
#
loop_
_entity_poly.entity_id
_entity_poly.type
_entity_poly.pdbx_seq_one_letter_code
_entity_poly.pdbx_strand_id
1 'polypeptide(L)'
;MRYGLPYKGSKNEIAEWVVNQLPSAYYFCDLFFGGGAITHRAMLSGNYKRFIINDIDARLPKLFLDCAYGKYTVANHPEWVTREEFNAKKATDAYIALVWSFGNNGVDYMYGKDIEEMKHAYHRAVYFDDIDALKPFGYKLIKSDKSGIYERYLDYQRQIKKQAPPTQLENFTRQIEVERLQSLQSLQSFGGDYQDVKIPDGALIYCDIPYKGTNCGKYGGFDHERFYEWAERQDNIYISEYNMPDSFVPYAWMEKQVLSSAAGNDQKAKEMIYTNKRTYEKLSLRQKEIIDTSFATQTSIFDFI
;
A
#
# COMPACT_ATOMS: atom_id res chain seq x y z
N MET A 1 -10.45 6.62 5.10
CA MET A 1 -10.36 5.14 5.06
C MET A 1 -8.94 4.76 4.72
N ARG A 2 -8.44 3.64 5.20
CA ARG A 2 -7.11 3.12 4.83
C ARG A 2 -7.28 1.95 3.86
N TYR A 3 -6.51 1.93 2.78
CA TYR A 3 -6.63 0.93 1.73
C TYR A 3 -5.44 -0.01 1.73
N GLY A 4 -5.68 -1.28 1.43
CA GLY A 4 -4.67 -2.31 1.27
C GLY A 4 -3.96 -2.75 2.55
N LEU A 5 -2.93 -3.56 2.38
CA LEU A 5 -2.07 -4.05 3.45
C LEU A 5 -1.10 -2.97 3.93
N PRO A 6 -0.56 -3.07 5.16
CA PRO A 6 0.56 -2.26 5.59
C PRO A 6 1.78 -2.60 4.71
N TYR A 7 2.30 -1.60 3.99
CA TYR A 7 3.36 -1.81 3.00
C TYR A 7 4.17 -0.54 2.80
N LYS A 8 5.51 -0.66 2.78
CA LYS A 8 6.40 0.47 2.50
C LYS A 8 6.19 0.94 1.05
N GLY A 9 5.94 2.22 0.85
CA GLY A 9 5.63 2.78 -0.47
C GLY A 9 4.17 2.63 -0.90
N SER A 10 3.27 2.20 0.01
CA SER A 10 1.84 2.07 -0.29
C SER A 10 1.25 3.39 -0.79
N LYS A 11 0.49 3.33 -1.88
CA LYS A 11 -0.32 4.43 -2.44
C LYS A 11 -1.60 4.72 -1.63
N ASN A 12 -1.70 4.24 -0.38
CA ASN A 12 -2.91 4.36 0.43
C ASN A 12 -3.49 5.79 0.50
N GLU A 13 -2.63 6.81 0.63
CA GLU A 13 -3.08 8.20 0.77
C GLU A 13 -3.66 8.80 -0.52
N ILE A 14 -3.22 8.30 -1.67
CA ILE A 14 -3.62 8.79 -2.98
C ILE A 14 -4.48 7.79 -3.77
N ALA A 15 -4.79 6.63 -3.19
CA ALA A 15 -5.53 5.57 -3.88
C ALA A 15 -6.89 6.06 -4.42
N GLU A 16 -7.58 6.89 -3.67
CA GLU A 16 -8.85 7.47 -4.10
C GLU A 16 -8.68 8.40 -5.30
N TRP A 17 -7.67 9.27 -5.26
CA TRP A 17 -7.35 10.13 -6.39
C TRP A 17 -6.99 9.30 -7.62
N VAL A 18 -6.05 8.35 -7.50
CA VAL A 18 -5.64 7.50 -8.63
C VAL A 18 -6.85 6.84 -9.28
N VAL A 19 -7.68 6.13 -8.50
CA VAL A 19 -8.84 5.40 -9.05
C VAL A 19 -9.86 6.33 -9.69
N ASN A 20 -10.03 7.54 -9.17
CA ASN A 20 -10.93 8.53 -9.76
C ASN A 20 -10.44 9.12 -11.09
N GLN A 21 -9.12 9.05 -11.39
CA GLN A 21 -8.59 9.44 -12.69
C GLN A 21 -8.78 8.34 -13.75
N LEU A 22 -8.87 7.09 -13.34
CA LEU A 22 -8.89 5.95 -14.26
C LEU A 22 -10.30 5.74 -14.86
N PRO A 23 -10.40 5.38 -16.16
CA PRO A 23 -11.69 5.09 -16.76
C PRO A 23 -12.27 3.78 -16.22
N SER A 24 -13.60 3.62 -16.34
CA SER A 24 -14.26 2.37 -16.02
C SER A 24 -13.92 1.29 -17.05
N ALA A 25 -13.82 0.05 -16.59
CA ALA A 25 -13.60 -1.13 -17.43
C ALA A 25 -14.27 -2.37 -16.82
N TYR A 26 -14.42 -3.42 -17.60
CA TYR A 26 -14.91 -4.69 -17.05
C TYR A 26 -13.85 -5.38 -16.19
N TYR A 27 -12.57 -5.40 -16.66
CA TYR A 27 -11.43 -5.92 -15.94
C TYR A 27 -10.51 -4.79 -15.46
N PHE A 28 -10.06 -4.88 -14.22
CA PHE A 28 -8.97 -4.09 -13.65
C PHE A 28 -7.78 -5.01 -13.37
N CYS A 29 -6.64 -4.73 -14.02
CA CYS A 29 -5.41 -5.51 -13.87
C CYS A 29 -4.35 -4.66 -13.15
N ASP A 30 -4.03 -4.99 -11.89
CA ASP A 30 -2.96 -4.38 -11.10
C ASP A 30 -1.73 -5.30 -11.13
N LEU A 31 -0.74 -4.96 -11.95
CA LEU A 31 0.38 -5.84 -12.25
C LEU A 31 1.58 -5.68 -11.30
N PHE A 32 1.58 -4.61 -10.49
CA PHE A 32 2.58 -4.31 -9.47
C PHE A 32 1.85 -4.04 -8.14
N PHE A 33 1.23 -5.08 -7.63
CA PHE A 33 0.21 -5.00 -6.59
C PHE A 33 0.70 -4.40 -5.26
N GLY A 34 1.95 -4.69 -4.85
CA GLY A 34 2.50 -4.24 -3.57
C GLY A 34 1.57 -4.55 -2.39
N GLY A 35 1.16 -3.51 -1.66
CA GLY A 35 0.17 -3.64 -0.58
C GLY A 35 -1.30 -3.63 -1.02
N GLY A 36 -1.58 -3.50 -2.32
CA GLY A 36 -2.91 -3.57 -2.89
C GLY A 36 -3.83 -2.38 -2.59
N ALA A 37 -3.28 -1.22 -2.27
CA ALA A 37 -4.09 -0.05 -1.93
C ALA A 37 -4.96 0.43 -3.10
N ILE A 38 -4.41 0.42 -4.32
CA ILE A 38 -5.13 0.83 -5.53
C ILE A 38 -6.23 -0.18 -5.87
N THR A 39 -5.89 -1.47 -5.89
CA THR A 39 -6.89 -2.53 -6.11
C THR A 39 -8.02 -2.49 -5.09
N HIS A 40 -7.71 -2.34 -3.79
CA HIS A 40 -8.71 -2.22 -2.74
C HIS A 40 -9.68 -1.06 -3.01
N ARG A 41 -9.15 0.13 -3.32
CA ARG A 41 -9.98 1.30 -3.66
C ARG A 41 -10.76 1.08 -4.96
N ALA A 42 -10.18 0.42 -5.96
CA ALA A 42 -10.84 0.08 -7.21
C ALA A 42 -12.03 -0.89 -6.99
N MET A 43 -11.87 -1.88 -6.11
CA MET A 43 -12.95 -2.80 -5.72
C MET A 43 -14.14 -2.06 -5.07
N LEU A 44 -13.85 -1.04 -4.28
CA LEU A 44 -14.88 -0.22 -3.61
C LEU A 44 -15.53 0.83 -4.54
N SER A 45 -14.94 1.13 -5.69
CA SER A 45 -15.44 2.17 -6.60
C SER A 45 -16.71 1.78 -7.36
N GLY A 46 -16.90 0.48 -7.58
CA GLY A 46 -17.96 -0.04 -8.46
C GLY A 46 -17.70 0.10 -9.97
N ASN A 47 -16.55 0.71 -10.36
CA ASN A 47 -16.19 0.98 -11.76
C ASN A 47 -15.71 -0.28 -12.51
N TYR A 48 -15.44 -1.36 -11.81
CA TYR A 48 -14.85 -2.59 -12.33
C TYR A 48 -15.65 -3.81 -11.84
N LYS A 49 -15.69 -4.88 -12.64
CA LYS A 49 -16.44 -6.11 -12.30
C LYS A 49 -15.53 -7.30 -11.98
N ARG A 50 -14.32 -7.32 -12.55
CA ARG A 50 -13.35 -8.39 -12.39
C ARG A 50 -11.98 -7.78 -12.12
N PHE A 51 -11.17 -8.47 -11.31
CA PHE A 51 -9.86 -8.00 -10.89
C PHE A 51 -8.81 -9.08 -11.14
N ILE A 52 -7.67 -8.66 -11.67
CA ILE A 52 -6.47 -9.47 -11.82
C ILE A 52 -5.37 -8.73 -11.09
N ILE A 53 -4.75 -9.39 -10.12
CA ILE A 53 -3.65 -8.82 -9.35
C ILE A 53 -2.40 -9.68 -9.49
N ASN A 54 -1.26 -9.04 -9.62
CA ASN A 54 0.04 -9.69 -9.71
C ASN A 54 1.11 -8.91 -8.96
N ASP A 55 2.07 -9.61 -8.41
CA ASP A 55 3.31 -9.04 -7.90
C ASP A 55 4.45 -10.05 -8.10
N ILE A 56 5.66 -9.56 -8.30
CA ILE A 56 6.87 -10.40 -8.35
C ILE A 56 7.04 -11.18 -7.03
N ASP A 57 6.60 -10.60 -5.92
CA ASP A 57 6.47 -11.28 -4.64
C ASP A 57 5.06 -11.88 -4.49
N ALA A 58 4.88 -13.10 -4.96
CA ALA A 58 3.60 -13.81 -4.92
C ALA A 58 2.96 -13.90 -3.53
N ARG A 59 3.73 -13.64 -2.46
CA ARG A 59 3.21 -13.65 -1.08
C ARG A 59 2.28 -12.47 -0.80
N LEU A 60 2.45 -11.33 -1.51
CA LEU A 60 1.67 -10.11 -1.28
C LEU A 60 0.20 -10.28 -1.75
N PRO A 61 -0.08 -10.66 -3.00
CA PRO A 61 -1.44 -10.98 -3.42
C PRO A 61 -2.09 -12.05 -2.57
N LYS A 62 -1.32 -13.09 -2.20
CA LYS A 62 -1.80 -14.17 -1.33
C LYS A 62 -2.19 -13.65 0.06
N LEU A 63 -1.36 -12.83 0.70
CA LEU A 63 -1.66 -12.26 2.02
C LEU A 63 -2.92 -11.39 1.97
N PHE A 64 -3.08 -10.59 0.91
CA PHE A 64 -4.28 -9.79 0.73
C PHE A 64 -5.55 -10.64 0.71
N LEU A 65 -5.54 -11.73 -0.05
CA LEU A 65 -6.64 -12.70 -0.08
C LEU A 65 -6.85 -13.37 1.28
N ASP A 66 -5.77 -13.83 1.92
CA ASP A 66 -5.83 -14.45 3.25
C ASP A 66 -6.48 -13.50 4.29
N CYS A 67 -6.15 -12.20 4.25
CA CYS A 67 -6.79 -11.19 5.10
C CYS A 67 -8.26 -10.99 4.75
N ALA A 68 -8.57 -10.88 3.46
CA ALA A 68 -9.93 -10.67 2.98
C ALA A 68 -10.86 -11.86 3.28
N TYR A 69 -10.31 -13.07 3.36
CA TYR A 69 -11.03 -14.27 3.82
C TYR A 69 -11.01 -14.46 5.35
N GLY A 70 -10.52 -13.48 6.11
CA GLY A 70 -10.50 -13.51 7.58
C GLY A 70 -9.50 -14.47 8.20
N LYS A 71 -8.48 -14.92 7.44
CA LYS A 71 -7.43 -15.80 7.98
C LYS A 71 -6.54 -15.07 8.99
N TYR A 72 -6.23 -13.79 8.71
CA TYR A 72 -5.43 -12.94 9.57
C TYR A 72 -6.29 -11.82 10.14
N THR A 73 -6.81 -12.01 11.34
CA THR A 73 -7.56 -10.99 12.09
C THR A 73 -6.82 -10.64 13.37
N VAL A 74 -7.16 -9.49 13.95
CA VAL A 74 -6.64 -9.11 15.27
C VAL A 74 -6.97 -10.17 16.33
N ALA A 75 -8.13 -10.83 16.21
CA ALA A 75 -8.58 -11.81 17.18
C ALA A 75 -7.87 -13.18 17.07
N ASN A 76 -7.47 -13.57 15.86
CA ASN A 76 -6.90 -14.91 15.63
C ASN A 76 -5.37 -14.95 15.47
N HIS A 77 -4.70 -13.79 15.65
CA HIS A 77 -3.23 -13.69 15.64
C HIS A 77 -2.71 -12.84 16.81
N PRO A 78 -3.02 -13.27 18.06
CA PRO A 78 -2.64 -12.51 19.25
C PRO A 78 -1.18 -12.73 19.67
N GLU A 79 -0.46 -13.71 19.08
CA GLU A 79 0.87 -14.09 19.50
C GLU A 79 1.89 -12.99 19.21
N TRP A 80 2.82 -12.86 20.14
CA TRP A 80 4.01 -12.04 19.94
C TRP A 80 5.00 -12.76 19.03
N VAL A 81 5.43 -12.11 17.95
CA VAL A 81 6.51 -12.62 17.10
C VAL A 81 7.84 -12.08 17.63
N THR A 82 8.70 -12.96 18.06
CA THR A 82 10.05 -12.59 18.54
C THR A 82 10.95 -12.15 17.37
N ARG A 83 12.04 -11.48 17.70
CA ARG A 83 13.07 -11.07 16.70
C ARG A 83 13.67 -12.29 15.99
N GLU A 84 13.92 -13.37 16.72
CA GLU A 84 14.44 -14.64 16.19
C GLU A 84 13.44 -15.25 15.22
N GLU A 85 12.19 -15.31 15.62
CA GLU A 85 11.10 -15.83 14.78
C GLU A 85 10.88 -14.97 13.52
N PHE A 86 10.91 -13.64 13.67
CA PHE A 86 10.85 -12.72 12.54
C PHE A 86 11.97 -13.00 11.54
N ASN A 87 13.22 -13.08 12.01
CA ASN A 87 14.36 -13.33 11.13
C ASN A 87 14.32 -14.71 10.46
N ALA A 88 13.77 -15.72 11.13
CA ALA A 88 13.61 -17.05 10.57
C ALA A 88 12.50 -17.14 9.51
N LYS A 89 11.42 -16.37 9.67
CA LYS A 89 10.20 -16.52 8.86
C LYS A 89 9.94 -15.40 7.87
N LYS A 90 10.55 -14.23 8.00
CA LYS A 90 10.27 -13.06 7.13
C LYS A 90 10.45 -13.33 5.64
N ALA A 91 11.30 -14.29 5.25
CA ALA A 91 11.49 -14.64 3.84
C ALA A 91 10.33 -15.46 3.25
N THR A 92 9.60 -16.19 4.08
CA THR A 92 8.56 -17.13 3.65
C THR A 92 7.14 -16.72 4.06
N ASP A 93 7.01 -15.92 5.11
CA ASP A 93 5.73 -15.47 5.64
C ASP A 93 5.57 -13.95 5.47
N ALA A 94 4.66 -13.54 4.58
CA ALA A 94 4.40 -12.14 4.31
C ALA A 94 3.73 -11.40 5.49
N TYR A 95 2.89 -12.08 6.27
CA TYR A 95 2.27 -11.50 7.46
C TYR A 95 3.35 -11.09 8.47
N ILE A 96 4.25 -12.02 8.80
CA ILE A 96 5.38 -11.75 9.68
C ILE A 96 6.26 -10.63 9.09
N ALA A 97 6.61 -10.73 7.81
CA ALA A 97 7.46 -9.74 7.14
C ALA A 97 6.88 -8.32 7.19
N LEU A 98 5.59 -8.15 6.92
CA LEU A 98 4.99 -6.81 6.80
C LEU A 98 4.53 -6.26 8.15
N VAL A 99 3.85 -7.08 8.96
CA VAL A 99 3.22 -6.60 10.20
C VAL A 99 4.25 -6.38 11.31
N TRP A 100 5.31 -7.18 11.34
CA TRP A 100 6.34 -7.15 12.39
C TRP A 100 7.65 -6.48 11.96
N SER A 101 7.64 -5.72 10.88
CA SER A 101 8.82 -4.96 10.44
C SER A 101 8.68 -3.45 10.64
N PHE A 102 9.81 -2.81 10.88
CA PHE A 102 9.89 -1.35 11.02
C PHE A 102 9.51 -0.67 9.69
N GLY A 103 8.52 0.22 9.74
CA GLY A 103 8.01 0.89 8.54
C GLY A 103 7.45 -0.07 7.47
N ASN A 104 7.05 -1.27 7.85
CA ASN A 104 6.51 -2.31 6.97
C ASN A 104 7.45 -2.64 5.79
N ASN A 105 8.76 -2.61 6.04
CA ASN A 105 9.78 -2.80 4.99
C ASN A 105 10.11 -4.28 4.72
N GLY A 106 9.64 -5.20 5.57
CA GLY A 106 9.87 -6.64 5.45
C GLY A 106 11.32 -7.09 5.73
N VAL A 107 12.16 -6.20 6.23
CA VAL A 107 13.61 -6.44 6.42
C VAL A 107 14.00 -6.34 7.88
N ASP A 108 13.68 -5.21 8.51
CA ASP A 108 14.11 -4.87 9.86
C ASP A 108 13.00 -5.17 10.86
N TYR A 109 13.34 -5.81 11.98
CA TYR A 109 12.37 -6.07 13.04
C TYR A 109 11.80 -4.77 13.61
N MET A 110 10.53 -4.77 13.97
CA MET A 110 9.76 -3.58 14.32
C MET A 110 10.34 -2.79 15.50
N TYR A 111 10.94 -3.46 16.49
CA TYR A 111 11.34 -2.85 17.73
C TYR A 111 12.87 -2.84 17.91
N GLY A 112 13.41 -1.74 18.47
CA GLY A 112 14.78 -1.70 19.00
C GLY A 112 14.93 -2.66 20.21
N LYS A 113 16.14 -3.18 20.42
CA LYS A 113 16.40 -4.13 21.52
C LYS A 113 16.13 -3.52 22.90
N ASP A 114 16.35 -2.22 23.04
CA ASP A 114 16.18 -1.44 24.28
C ASP A 114 14.72 -1.28 24.71
N ILE A 115 13.79 -1.39 23.78
CA ILE A 115 12.34 -1.18 24.04
C ILE A 115 11.51 -2.46 23.86
N GLU A 116 12.11 -3.53 23.37
CA GLU A 116 11.39 -4.76 22.96
C GLU A 116 10.63 -5.39 24.14
N GLU A 117 11.26 -5.51 25.32
CA GLU A 117 10.61 -6.09 26.51
C GLU A 117 9.40 -5.25 26.96
N MET A 118 9.55 -3.92 26.98
CA MET A 118 8.44 -3.03 27.35
C MET A 118 7.30 -3.13 26.32
N LYS A 119 7.63 -3.28 25.02
CA LYS A 119 6.63 -3.47 23.96
C LYS A 119 5.90 -4.81 24.08
N HIS A 120 6.63 -5.86 24.42
CA HIS A 120 6.03 -7.17 24.69
C HIS A 120 5.09 -7.09 25.92
N ALA A 121 5.50 -6.41 27.00
CA ALA A 121 4.63 -6.19 28.14
C ALA A 121 3.36 -5.41 27.78
N TYR A 122 3.50 -4.39 26.92
CA TYR A 122 2.35 -3.62 26.41
C TYR A 122 1.42 -4.48 25.53
N HIS A 123 1.99 -5.32 24.67
CA HIS A 123 1.23 -6.30 23.88
C HIS A 123 0.41 -7.24 24.79
N ARG A 124 1.02 -7.78 25.85
CA ARG A 124 0.32 -8.62 26.84
C ARG A 124 -0.86 -7.90 27.50
N ALA A 125 -0.66 -6.65 27.88
CA ALA A 125 -1.74 -5.84 28.44
C ALA A 125 -2.91 -5.67 27.45
N VAL A 126 -2.62 -5.38 26.19
CA VAL A 126 -3.65 -5.14 25.17
C VAL A 126 -4.36 -6.42 24.75
N TYR A 127 -3.63 -7.48 24.43
CA TYR A 127 -4.21 -8.71 23.88
C TYR A 127 -4.80 -9.64 24.96
N PHE A 128 -4.12 -9.73 26.10
CA PHE A 128 -4.45 -10.71 27.16
C PHE A 128 -4.93 -10.03 28.45
N ASP A 129 -5.09 -8.71 28.44
CA ASP A 129 -5.52 -7.93 29.61
C ASP A 129 -4.59 -8.06 30.83
N ASP A 130 -3.31 -8.39 30.56
CA ASP A 130 -2.27 -8.54 31.57
C ASP A 130 -1.57 -7.20 31.82
N ILE A 131 -2.28 -6.30 32.53
CA ILE A 131 -1.76 -4.96 32.86
C ILE A 131 -0.56 -5.00 33.80
N ASP A 132 -0.43 -6.07 34.58
CA ASP A 132 0.65 -6.21 35.55
C ASP A 132 2.02 -6.38 34.89
N ALA A 133 2.05 -6.86 33.64
CA ALA A 133 3.25 -6.94 32.84
C ALA A 133 3.96 -5.58 32.66
N LEU A 134 3.24 -4.48 32.78
CA LEU A 134 3.80 -3.13 32.61
C LEU A 134 4.34 -2.49 33.92
N LYS A 135 4.08 -3.10 35.06
CA LYS A 135 4.56 -2.60 36.37
C LYS A 135 6.09 -2.46 36.46
N PRO A 136 6.90 -3.42 35.96
CA PRO A 136 8.36 -3.29 35.97
C PRO A 136 8.89 -2.08 35.21
N PHE A 137 8.13 -1.59 34.23
CA PHE A 137 8.46 -0.41 33.41
C PHE A 137 7.91 0.91 33.95
N GLY A 138 7.37 0.88 35.17
CA GLY A 138 6.86 2.08 35.88
C GLY A 138 5.43 2.48 35.53
N TYR A 139 4.71 1.69 34.73
CA TYR A 139 3.33 1.98 34.37
C TYR A 139 2.34 1.32 35.35
N LYS A 140 1.35 2.11 35.76
CA LYS A 140 0.23 1.63 36.59
C LYS A 140 -1.06 1.88 35.81
N LEU A 141 -1.53 0.87 35.11
CA LEU A 141 -2.78 0.94 34.36
C LEU A 141 -3.97 0.53 35.21
N ILE A 142 -5.10 1.14 34.89
CA ILE A 142 -6.41 0.68 35.33
C ILE A 142 -6.93 -0.28 34.26
N LYS A 143 -7.45 -1.43 34.69
CA LYS A 143 -8.02 -2.43 33.79
C LYS A 143 -9.11 -1.82 32.93
N SER A 144 -9.02 -2.03 31.61
CA SER A 144 -10.02 -1.53 30.68
C SER A 144 -11.34 -2.31 30.80
N ASP A 145 -12.47 -1.62 30.70
CA ASP A 145 -13.79 -2.22 30.61
C ASP A 145 -14.16 -2.65 29.17
N LYS A 146 -13.25 -2.41 28.20
CA LYS A 146 -13.47 -2.69 26.80
C LYS A 146 -13.20 -4.16 26.47
N SER A 147 -14.15 -4.79 25.79
CA SER A 147 -14.01 -6.18 25.33
C SER A 147 -13.19 -6.32 24.05
N GLY A 148 -13.22 -5.29 23.19
CA GLY A 148 -12.47 -5.29 21.93
C GLY A 148 -10.98 -4.98 22.14
N ILE A 149 -10.12 -5.67 21.40
CA ILE A 149 -8.65 -5.46 21.47
C ILE A 149 -8.28 -4.04 21.08
N TYR A 150 -8.88 -3.50 20.01
CA TYR A 150 -8.59 -2.16 19.52
C TYR A 150 -9.06 -1.08 20.49
N GLU A 151 -10.25 -1.21 21.04
CA GLU A 151 -10.78 -0.28 22.05
C GLU A 151 -9.93 -0.30 23.32
N ARG A 152 -9.47 -1.48 23.75
CA ARG A 152 -8.55 -1.67 24.88
C ARG A 152 -7.18 -1.03 24.61
N TYR A 153 -6.65 -1.20 23.39
CA TYR A 153 -5.44 -0.50 22.96
C TYR A 153 -5.57 1.02 23.09
N LEU A 154 -6.66 1.60 22.57
CA LEU A 154 -6.89 3.05 22.65
C LEU A 154 -7.02 3.52 24.10
N ASP A 155 -7.66 2.72 24.95
CA ASP A 155 -7.83 3.05 26.37
C ASP A 155 -6.48 3.04 27.10
N TYR A 156 -5.67 2.00 26.94
CA TYR A 156 -4.34 1.93 27.53
C TYR A 156 -3.39 2.97 26.95
N GLN A 157 -3.48 3.29 25.67
CA GLN A 157 -2.70 4.36 25.06
C GLN A 157 -2.98 5.73 25.72
N ARG A 158 -4.24 6.03 26.04
CA ARG A 158 -4.62 7.25 26.77
C ARG A 158 -4.03 7.28 28.16
N GLN A 159 -4.03 6.16 28.87
CA GLN A 159 -3.49 6.05 30.23
C GLN A 159 -1.96 6.22 30.26
N ILE A 160 -1.24 5.73 29.26
CA ILE A 160 0.23 5.83 29.12
C ILE A 160 0.68 7.22 28.63
N LYS A 161 -0.23 8.10 28.19
CA LYS A 161 0.04 9.47 27.74
C LYS A 161 1.17 9.56 26.69
N LYS A 162 0.88 9.43 25.41
CA LYS A 162 1.82 9.66 24.29
C LYS A 162 3.14 8.86 24.30
N GLN A 163 3.43 8.06 25.31
CA GLN A 163 4.63 7.23 25.39
C GLN A 163 4.42 5.82 24.80
N ALA A 164 3.18 5.47 24.48
CA ALA A 164 2.91 4.23 23.79
C ALA A 164 3.19 4.46 22.30
N PRO A 165 4.23 3.86 21.76
CA PRO A 165 4.51 3.98 20.34
C PRO A 165 3.51 3.15 19.53
N PRO A 166 3.44 3.43 18.23
CA PRO A 166 2.65 2.64 17.31
C PRO A 166 3.00 1.17 17.50
N THR A 167 1.99 0.36 17.53
CA THR A 167 2.10 -1.09 17.65
C THR A 167 1.66 -1.72 16.34
N GLN A 168 1.93 -3.02 16.18
CA GLN A 168 1.38 -3.80 15.08
C GLN A 168 -0.15 -3.67 14.95
N LEU A 169 -0.86 -3.24 16.00
CA LEU A 169 -2.31 -2.96 15.94
C LEU A 169 -2.68 -1.91 14.90
N GLU A 170 -1.85 -0.92 14.64
CA GLU A 170 -2.09 0.04 13.56
C GLU A 170 -2.00 -0.64 12.18
N ASN A 171 -1.14 -1.62 12.06
CA ASN A 171 -1.06 -2.44 10.86
C ASN A 171 -2.28 -3.35 10.71
N PHE A 172 -2.79 -3.91 11.81
CA PHE A 172 -4.03 -4.69 11.82
C PHE A 172 -5.26 -3.90 11.42
N THR A 173 -5.34 -2.61 11.74
CA THR A 173 -6.49 -1.80 11.33
C THR A 173 -6.62 -1.72 9.80
N ARG A 174 -5.51 -1.76 9.07
CA ARG A 174 -5.54 -1.87 7.60
C ARG A 174 -6.08 -3.20 7.13
N GLN A 175 -5.73 -4.29 7.81
CA GLN A 175 -6.24 -5.63 7.48
C GLN A 175 -7.75 -5.74 7.68
N ILE A 176 -8.30 -5.14 8.74
CA ILE A 176 -9.74 -5.12 9.00
C ILE A 176 -10.50 -4.45 7.84
N GLU A 177 -9.96 -3.39 7.25
CA GLU A 177 -10.59 -2.76 6.07
C GLU A 177 -10.56 -3.68 4.85
N VAL A 178 -9.52 -4.48 4.67
CA VAL A 178 -9.45 -5.51 3.62
C VAL A 178 -10.45 -6.66 3.87
N GLU A 179 -10.62 -7.08 5.12
CA GLU A 179 -11.59 -8.11 5.53
C GLU A 179 -13.04 -7.75 5.18
N ARG A 180 -13.34 -6.46 5.08
CA ARG A 180 -14.69 -5.96 4.71
C ARG A 180 -14.99 -6.00 3.23
N LEU A 181 -14.08 -6.45 2.38
CA LEU A 181 -14.31 -6.56 0.94
C LEU A 181 -15.34 -7.64 0.61
N GLN A 182 -16.45 -7.25 0.01
CA GLN A 182 -17.58 -8.15 -0.28
C GLN A 182 -17.47 -8.89 -1.62
N SER A 183 -16.47 -8.62 -2.47
CA SER A 183 -16.46 -9.05 -3.87
C SER A 183 -15.25 -9.88 -4.27
N LEU A 184 -14.75 -10.75 -3.39
CA LEU A 184 -13.54 -11.55 -3.65
C LEU A 184 -13.70 -12.60 -4.76
N GLN A 185 -14.92 -13.06 -5.03
CA GLN A 185 -15.20 -14.03 -6.10
C GLN A 185 -14.83 -13.51 -7.50
N SER A 186 -14.63 -12.20 -7.64
CA SER A 186 -14.24 -11.54 -8.88
C SER A 186 -12.74 -11.29 -9.01
N LEU A 187 -11.91 -11.76 -8.07
CA LEU A 187 -10.49 -11.48 -8.00
C LEU A 187 -9.67 -12.73 -8.32
N GLN A 188 -8.75 -12.61 -9.28
CA GLN A 188 -7.73 -13.60 -9.62
C GLN A 188 -6.35 -13.06 -9.22
N SER A 189 -5.55 -13.86 -8.53
CA SER A 189 -4.22 -13.49 -8.09
C SER A 189 -3.14 -14.33 -8.74
N PHE A 190 -2.06 -13.67 -9.12
CA PHE A 190 -0.87 -14.25 -9.72
C PHE A 190 0.37 -13.84 -8.93
N GLY A 191 1.49 -14.48 -9.22
CA GLY A 191 2.78 -14.14 -8.68
C GLY A 191 3.87 -14.44 -9.69
N GLY A 192 4.76 -13.47 -9.92
CA GLY A 192 5.84 -13.58 -10.88
C GLY A 192 5.95 -12.37 -11.81
N ASP A 193 6.60 -12.56 -12.95
CA ASP A 193 6.82 -11.49 -13.92
C ASP A 193 5.48 -10.96 -14.48
N TYR A 194 5.34 -9.63 -14.55
CA TYR A 194 4.14 -8.97 -15.07
C TYR A 194 3.83 -9.35 -16.53
N GLN A 195 4.84 -9.72 -17.31
CA GLN A 195 4.67 -10.14 -18.71
C GLN A 195 4.01 -11.52 -18.86
N ASP A 196 4.06 -12.35 -17.82
CA ASP A 196 3.45 -13.69 -17.84
C ASP A 196 1.94 -13.67 -17.54
N VAL A 197 1.42 -12.52 -17.12
CA VAL A 197 0.00 -12.37 -16.80
C VAL A 197 -0.84 -12.29 -18.07
N LYS A 198 -1.81 -13.17 -18.22
CA LYS A 198 -2.78 -13.11 -19.33
C LYS A 198 -3.78 -11.99 -19.08
N ILE A 199 -3.66 -10.92 -19.86
CA ILE A 199 -4.51 -9.74 -19.76
C ILE A 199 -5.68 -9.92 -20.73
N PRO A 200 -6.95 -9.88 -20.25
CA PRO A 200 -8.13 -9.95 -21.10
C PRO A 200 -8.26 -8.72 -22.01
N ASP A 201 -8.87 -8.93 -23.19
CA ASP A 201 -9.15 -7.83 -24.10
C ASP A 201 -10.02 -6.76 -23.45
N GLY A 202 -9.67 -5.50 -23.65
CA GLY A 202 -10.36 -4.34 -23.07
C GLY A 202 -10.15 -4.14 -21.57
N ALA A 203 -9.26 -4.91 -20.94
CA ALA A 203 -8.90 -4.68 -19.55
C ALA A 203 -8.22 -3.32 -19.37
N LEU A 204 -8.45 -2.67 -18.25
CA LEU A 204 -7.61 -1.57 -17.78
C LEU A 204 -6.40 -2.15 -17.07
N ILE A 205 -5.21 -1.75 -17.49
CA ILE A 205 -3.94 -2.14 -16.90
C ILE A 205 -3.43 -0.98 -16.05
N TYR A 206 -3.19 -1.22 -14.76
CA TYR A 206 -2.53 -0.29 -13.88
C TYR A 206 -1.17 -0.84 -13.42
N CYS A 207 -0.16 0.02 -13.44
CA CYS A 207 1.22 -0.32 -13.07
C CYS A 207 1.79 0.75 -12.13
N ASP A 208 2.08 0.37 -10.88
CA ASP A 208 2.85 1.17 -9.91
C ASP A 208 4.27 0.59 -9.83
N ILE A 209 5.08 0.91 -10.83
CA ILE A 209 6.43 0.34 -10.98
C ILE A 209 7.41 0.88 -9.93
N PRO A 210 8.52 0.17 -9.65
CA PRO A 210 9.61 0.73 -8.87
C PRO A 210 10.16 2.00 -9.52
N TYR A 211 10.06 3.16 -8.83
CA TYR A 211 10.38 4.46 -9.41
C TYR A 211 11.86 4.61 -9.74
N LYS A 212 12.16 5.07 -10.95
CA LYS A 212 13.54 5.24 -11.44
C LYS A 212 14.30 6.24 -10.57
N GLY A 213 15.50 5.86 -10.11
CA GLY A 213 16.33 6.72 -9.27
C GLY A 213 15.99 6.73 -7.78
N THR A 214 14.99 5.97 -7.33
CA THR A 214 14.65 5.83 -5.91
C THR A 214 15.25 4.56 -5.31
N ASN A 215 15.43 4.55 -3.98
CA ASN A 215 15.84 3.35 -3.27
C ASN A 215 14.66 2.38 -3.12
N CYS A 216 14.49 1.52 -4.10
CA CYS A 216 13.41 0.52 -4.15
C CYS A 216 13.69 -0.74 -3.31
N GLY A 217 14.75 -0.75 -2.47
CA GLY A 217 15.07 -1.88 -1.59
C GLY A 217 15.20 -3.20 -2.39
N LYS A 218 14.36 -4.19 -2.08
CA LYS A 218 14.37 -5.52 -2.73
C LYS A 218 14.05 -5.50 -4.23
N TYR A 219 13.51 -4.41 -4.76
CA TYR A 219 13.19 -4.22 -6.18
C TYR A 219 14.28 -3.45 -6.94
N GLY A 220 15.44 -3.21 -6.31
CA GLY A 220 16.62 -2.67 -6.96
C GLY A 220 17.08 -3.61 -8.08
N GLY A 221 17.10 -3.11 -9.31
CA GLY A 221 17.38 -3.93 -10.50
C GLY A 221 16.18 -4.16 -11.41
N PHE A 222 15.06 -3.46 -11.17
CA PHE A 222 13.93 -3.43 -12.11
C PHE A 222 14.38 -2.89 -13.46
N ASP A 223 14.12 -3.68 -14.51
CA ASP A 223 14.46 -3.33 -15.87
C ASP A 223 13.39 -2.40 -16.47
N HIS A 224 13.65 -1.11 -16.36
CA HIS A 224 12.72 -0.08 -16.85
C HIS A 224 12.62 -0.09 -18.38
N GLU A 225 13.71 -0.34 -19.11
CA GLU A 225 13.67 -0.33 -20.58
C GLU A 225 12.83 -1.49 -21.10
N ARG A 226 13.01 -2.69 -20.54
CA ARG A 226 12.16 -3.86 -20.83
C ARG A 226 10.68 -3.58 -20.51
N PHE A 227 10.41 -2.88 -19.41
CA PHE A 227 9.04 -2.48 -19.04
C PHE A 227 8.47 -1.49 -20.04
N TYR A 228 9.21 -0.46 -20.44
CA TYR A 228 8.74 0.55 -21.38
C TYR A 228 8.41 -0.07 -22.75
N GLU A 229 9.28 -0.93 -23.30
CA GLU A 229 9.01 -1.65 -24.54
C GLU A 229 7.75 -2.52 -24.47
N TRP A 230 7.50 -3.15 -23.35
CA TRP A 230 6.28 -3.92 -23.12
C TRP A 230 5.06 -3.01 -22.99
N ALA A 231 5.14 -1.95 -22.19
CA ALA A 231 4.05 -1.03 -21.91
C ALA A 231 3.57 -0.26 -23.14
N GLU A 232 4.49 0.08 -24.08
CA GLU A 232 4.15 0.73 -25.36
C GLU A 232 3.20 -0.11 -26.22
N ARG A 233 3.25 -1.43 -26.10
CA ARG A 233 2.43 -2.37 -26.87
C ARG A 233 1.07 -2.66 -26.26
N GLN A 234 0.86 -2.26 -25.01
CA GLN A 234 -0.40 -2.54 -24.32
C GLN A 234 -1.51 -1.59 -24.74
N ASP A 235 -2.75 -2.06 -24.63
CA ASP A 235 -3.93 -1.24 -24.74
C ASP A 235 -4.44 -0.87 -23.35
N ASN A 236 -4.98 0.35 -23.19
CA ASN A 236 -5.64 0.82 -21.96
C ASN A 236 -4.76 0.72 -20.70
N ILE A 237 -3.48 1.17 -20.81
CA ILE A 237 -2.47 1.12 -19.75
C ILE A 237 -2.29 2.48 -19.06
N TYR A 238 -2.17 2.46 -17.74
CA TYR A 238 -1.93 3.61 -16.86
C TYR A 238 -0.81 3.29 -15.88
N ILE A 239 0.18 4.19 -15.79
CA ILE A 239 1.44 3.92 -15.10
C ILE A 239 1.70 5.07 -14.11
N SER A 240 1.86 4.74 -12.82
CA SER A 240 2.37 5.68 -11.82
C SER A 240 3.89 5.70 -11.85
N GLU A 241 4.48 6.88 -12.09
CA GLU A 241 5.93 7.13 -12.06
C GLU A 241 6.15 8.65 -12.00
N TYR A 242 7.30 9.10 -11.51
CA TYR A 242 7.64 10.53 -11.51
C TYR A 242 8.01 11.05 -12.90
N ASN A 243 8.76 10.27 -13.67
CA ASN A 243 9.20 10.61 -15.02
C ASN A 243 9.17 9.40 -15.94
N MET A 244 8.62 9.57 -17.12
CA MET A 244 8.55 8.56 -18.17
C MET A 244 9.22 9.08 -19.45
N PRO A 245 9.71 8.19 -20.35
CA PRO A 245 10.18 8.58 -21.68
C PRO A 245 9.11 9.31 -22.49
N ASP A 246 9.54 10.10 -23.50
CA ASP A 246 8.66 10.89 -24.40
C ASP A 246 7.68 10.02 -25.23
N SER A 247 7.86 8.72 -25.24
CA SER A 247 6.91 7.78 -25.82
C SER A 247 5.63 7.61 -25.00
N PHE A 248 5.63 8.08 -23.74
CA PHE A 248 4.47 8.10 -22.86
C PHE A 248 3.91 9.50 -22.70
N VAL A 249 2.59 9.58 -22.53
CA VAL A 249 1.86 10.84 -22.41
C VAL A 249 1.45 11.02 -20.94
N PRO A 250 1.74 12.19 -20.32
CA PRO A 250 1.19 12.53 -19.03
C PRO A 250 -0.36 12.51 -19.09
N TYR A 251 -0.98 11.76 -18.18
CA TYR A 251 -2.43 11.56 -18.15
C TYR A 251 -3.12 12.35 -17.04
N ALA A 252 -2.57 12.28 -15.83
CA ALA A 252 -3.06 13.02 -14.68
C ALA A 252 -1.92 13.28 -13.69
N TRP A 253 -2.07 14.30 -12.85
CA TRP A 253 -1.10 14.64 -11.81
C TRP A 253 -1.77 15.26 -10.58
N MET A 254 -1.08 15.16 -9.44
CA MET A 254 -1.43 15.89 -8.22
C MET A 254 -0.17 16.30 -7.44
N GLU A 255 -0.28 17.39 -6.67
CA GLU A 255 0.74 17.72 -5.68
C GLU A 255 0.49 16.96 -4.37
N LYS A 256 1.53 16.37 -3.83
CA LYS A 256 1.52 15.72 -2.52
C LYS A 256 2.54 16.40 -1.61
N GLN A 257 2.13 16.71 -0.38
CA GLN A 257 3.09 17.11 0.66
C GLN A 257 3.88 15.89 1.10
N VAL A 258 5.21 15.96 1.01
CA VAL A 258 6.10 14.91 1.52
C VAL A 258 6.72 15.39 2.81
N LEU A 259 6.45 14.68 3.90
CA LEU A 259 7.15 14.88 5.16
C LEU A 259 8.60 14.40 5.00
N SER A 260 9.51 15.33 4.74
CA SER A 260 10.94 15.04 4.75
C SER A 260 11.45 15.08 6.20
N SER A 261 11.79 13.92 6.73
CA SER A 261 12.29 13.74 8.10
C SER A 261 13.70 14.33 8.33
N ALA A 262 14.37 14.86 7.33
CA ALA A 262 15.78 15.27 7.43
C ALA A 262 16.05 16.78 7.40
N ALA A 263 15.12 17.65 7.02
CA ALA A 263 15.44 19.07 6.83
C ALA A 263 14.32 20.09 7.14
N GLY A 264 13.18 19.71 7.69
CA GLY A 264 12.14 20.67 8.11
C GLY A 264 11.53 21.53 6.97
N ASN A 265 11.81 21.22 5.72
CA ASN A 265 11.20 21.87 4.56
C ASN A 265 10.10 20.98 4.00
N ASP A 266 8.89 21.53 3.92
CA ASP A 266 7.76 20.93 3.20
C ASP A 266 8.12 20.83 1.71
N GLN A 267 8.67 19.70 1.27
CA GLN A 267 8.87 19.44 -0.13
C GLN A 267 7.57 18.91 -0.74
N LYS A 268 7.11 19.60 -1.78
CA LYS A 268 6.01 19.12 -2.61
C LYS A 268 6.55 18.13 -3.62
N ALA A 269 6.03 16.90 -3.63
CA ALA A 269 6.27 15.94 -4.69
C ALA A 269 5.05 15.90 -5.62
N LYS A 270 5.30 15.70 -6.91
CA LYS A 270 4.24 15.45 -7.89
C LYS A 270 4.08 13.95 -8.05
N GLU A 271 2.86 13.48 -7.83
CA GLU A 271 2.46 12.14 -8.25
C GLU A 271 1.87 12.24 -9.66
N MET A 272 2.36 11.41 -10.57
CA MET A 272 1.97 11.44 -11.96
C MET A 272 1.38 10.11 -12.37
N ILE A 273 0.41 10.15 -13.27
CA ILE A 273 -0.07 8.99 -14.03
C ILE A 273 0.24 9.25 -15.49
N TYR A 274 0.86 8.29 -16.12
CA TYR A 274 1.15 8.30 -17.56
C TYR A 274 0.33 7.24 -18.27
N THR A 275 0.18 7.44 -19.57
CA THR A 275 -0.34 6.42 -20.49
C THR A 275 0.54 6.33 -21.74
N ASN A 276 0.48 5.24 -22.49
CA ASN A 276 1.19 5.17 -23.76
C ASN A 276 0.41 5.89 -24.88
N LYS A 277 1.07 6.20 -26.00
CA LYS A 277 0.45 6.89 -27.13
C LYS A 277 -0.76 6.12 -27.69
N ARG A 278 -0.68 4.79 -27.72
CA ARG A 278 -1.75 3.92 -28.22
C ARG A 278 -3.03 4.02 -27.38
N THR A 279 -2.91 4.07 -26.04
CA THR A 279 -4.05 4.32 -25.15
C THR A 279 -4.57 5.74 -25.30
N TYR A 280 -3.67 6.74 -25.34
CA TYR A 280 -4.04 8.14 -25.49
C TYR A 280 -4.84 8.41 -26.79
N GLU A 281 -4.43 7.81 -27.90
CA GLU A 281 -5.13 7.93 -29.19
C GLU A 281 -6.58 7.44 -29.13
N LYS A 282 -6.86 6.43 -28.31
CA LYS A 282 -8.21 5.86 -28.12
C LYS A 282 -9.10 6.67 -27.19
N LEU A 283 -8.57 7.67 -26.46
CA LEU A 283 -9.36 8.55 -25.61
C LEU A 283 -10.29 9.44 -26.44
N SER A 284 -11.44 9.76 -25.88
CA SER A 284 -12.38 10.72 -26.48
C SER A 284 -11.76 12.12 -26.57
N LEU A 285 -12.22 12.95 -27.50
CA LEU A 285 -11.79 14.34 -27.62
C LEU A 285 -11.91 15.11 -26.30
N ARG A 286 -13.04 14.93 -25.61
CA ARG A 286 -13.28 15.56 -24.31
C ARG A 286 -12.25 15.15 -23.25
N GLN A 287 -11.85 13.86 -23.21
CA GLN A 287 -10.81 13.40 -22.27
C GLN A 287 -9.46 14.03 -22.61
N LYS A 288 -9.08 14.10 -23.89
CA LYS A 288 -7.85 14.75 -24.35
C LYS A 288 -7.83 16.23 -23.98
N GLU A 289 -8.93 16.97 -24.21
CA GLU A 289 -9.05 18.37 -23.83
C GLU A 289 -8.87 18.59 -22.32
N ILE A 290 -9.41 17.72 -21.47
CA ILE A 290 -9.23 17.78 -20.02
C ILE A 290 -7.75 17.60 -19.65
N ILE A 291 -7.09 16.61 -20.24
CA ILE A 291 -5.67 16.34 -20.03
C ILE A 291 -4.84 17.56 -20.46
N ASP A 292 -4.98 17.99 -21.70
CA ASP A 292 -4.20 19.09 -22.27
C ASP A 292 -4.37 20.39 -21.48
N THR A 293 -5.61 20.70 -21.05
CA THR A 293 -5.90 21.90 -20.23
C THR A 293 -5.26 21.78 -18.85
N SER A 294 -5.28 20.61 -18.22
CA SER A 294 -4.69 20.41 -16.89
C SER A 294 -3.17 20.61 -16.89
N PHE A 295 -2.49 20.27 -17.98
CA PHE A 295 -1.04 20.46 -18.13
C PHE A 295 -0.66 21.84 -18.66
N ALA A 296 -1.47 22.45 -19.53
CA ALA A 296 -1.24 23.81 -20.06
C ALA A 296 -1.31 24.90 -18.96
N THR A 297 -2.22 24.75 -18.00
CA THR A 297 -2.37 25.68 -16.86
C THR A 297 -1.11 25.68 -15.97
N GLN A 298 -0.33 24.60 -16.00
CA GLN A 298 0.88 24.47 -15.22
C GLN A 298 2.10 25.15 -15.85
N THR A 299 2.25 25.09 -17.17
CA THR A 299 3.34 25.76 -17.90
C THR A 299 3.27 27.29 -17.74
N SER A 300 2.07 27.85 -17.71
CA SER A 300 1.88 29.29 -17.55
C SER A 300 2.22 29.85 -16.15
N ILE A 301 2.29 29.01 -15.12
CA ILE A 301 2.66 29.44 -13.75
C ILE A 301 4.19 29.47 -13.58
N PHE A 302 4.94 28.65 -14.34
CA PHE A 302 6.41 28.60 -14.25
C PHE A 302 7.12 29.61 -15.14
N ASP A 303 6.44 30.21 -16.14
CA ASP A 303 7.00 31.27 -16.98
C ASP A 303 6.98 32.65 -16.29
N PHE A 304 6.46 32.77 -15.05
CA PHE A 304 6.37 34.00 -14.27
C PHE A 304 7.20 34.00 -12.97
N ILE A 305 8.12 33.05 -12.77
CA ILE A 305 9.10 33.01 -11.67
C ILE A 305 10.52 32.98 -12.29
#